data_2f64514a404d30021cb62cc3e5e154a9
#
_entry.id   2f64514a404d30021cb62cc3e5e154a9
#
_cell.length_a   1.000
_cell.length_b   1.000
_cell.length_c   1.000
_cell.angle_alpha   90.00
_cell.angle_beta   90.00
_cell.angle_gamma   90.00
#
_symmetry.space_group_name_H-M   'P 1'
#
loop_
_entity.id
_entity.type
_entity.pdbx_description
1 polymer ?
#
loop_
_entity_poly.entity_id
_entity_poly.type
_entity_poly.pdbx_seq_one_letter_code
_entity_poly.pdbx_strand_id
1 'polypeptide(L)'
;GLESRGLGDVYKRQALNKKQFLFKPRKIKKGNPSKKIKNSKYNLKGNFTTGSQEHFYLEGQAAFVIPKEDDNFLVYSSTQHPSETQQLIAKMFNQKSNSINVEVRRIGGGFGGKETNFMTACICALLAKKTGQPVKLRLDRDDDIILTGKRHEFLSEYEVGFNDEGIIEGLKINLSSNCGMSPDLSAAINERALLHIDNAYYISDIEVTNNLCKTNIPTSTAFRGFGGNQGMMAIEN
;
A
#
# COMPACT_ATOMS: atom_id res chain seq x y z
N GLY A 1 16.65 -9.11 11.28
CA GLY A 1 16.04 -7.93 10.69
C GLY A 1 16.76 -7.30 9.51
N LEU A 2 18.08 -7.44 9.38
CA LEU A 2 18.85 -6.90 8.24
C LEU A 2 18.74 -7.76 6.98
N GLU A 3 18.59 -9.06 7.14
CA GLU A 3 18.45 -10.00 6.01
C GLU A 3 17.11 -9.86 5.27
N SER A 4 16.04 -9.48 5.95
CA SER A 4 14.73 -9.28 5.31
C SER A 4 14.68 -8.06 4.36
N ARG A 5 15.51 -7.03 4.59
CA ARG A 5 15.58 -5.85 3.70
C ARG A 5 16.25 -6.18 2.38
N GLY A 6 17.31 -6.98 2.40
CA GLY A 6 17.99 -7.43 1.18
C GLY A 6 17.14 -8.37 0.32
N LEU A 7 16.36 -9.24 0.95
CA LEU A 7 15.45 -10.16 0.25
C LEU A 7 14.29 -9.42 -0.43
N GLY A 8 13.72 -8.39 0.20
CA GLY A 8 12.65 -7.57 -0.38
C GLY A 8 13.10 -6.87 -1.67
N ASP A 9 14.28 -6.28 -1.68
CA ASP A 9 14.86 -5.63 -2.88
C ASP A 9 15.13 -6.64 -4.02
N VAL A 10 15.65 -7.82 -3.69
CA VAL A 10 15.86 -8.89 -4.66
C VAL A 10 14.53 -9.31 -5.29
N TYR A 11 13.50 -9.54 -4.51
CA TYR A 11 12.18 -9.93 -5.02
C TYR A 11 11.55 -8.85 -5.91
N LYS A 12 11.66 -7.57 -5.56
CA LYS A 12 11.16 -6.46 -6.38
C LYS A 12 11.86 -6.40 -7.74
N ARG A 13 13.19 -6.46 -7.79
CA ARG A 13 13.98 -6.51 -9.02
C ARG A 13 13.68 -7.77 -9.86
N GLN A 14 13.52 -8.91 -9.22
CA GLN A 14 13.12 -10.15 -9.91
C GLN A 14 11.73 -10.01 -10.52
N ALA A 15 10.77 -9.43 -9.79
CA ALA A 15 9.42 -9.19 -10.31
C ALA A 15 9.43 -8.24 -11.51
N LEU A 16 10.25 -7.19 -11.48
CA LEU A 16 10.46 -6.28 -12.60
C LEU A 16 11.04 -7.01 -13.83
N ASN A 17 12.10 -7.75 -13.65
CA ASN A 17 12.78 -8.48 -14.73
C ASN A 17 11.88 -9.53 -15.37
N LYS A 18 11.07 -10.22 -14.56
CA LYS A 18 10.11 -11.25 -15.00
C LYS A 18 8.74 -10.66 -15.38
N LYS A 19 8.54 -9.35 -15.29
CA LYS A 19 7.26 -8.65 -15.51
C LYS A 19 6.11 -9.23 -14.69
N GLN A 20 6.39 -9.62 -13.45
CA GLN A 20 5.41 -10.15 -12.50
C GLN A 20 4.71 -8.99 -11.79
N PHE A 21 3.61 -8.54 -12.36
CA PHE A 21 2.83 -7.42 -11.83
C PHE A 21 1.46 -7.89 -11.36
N LEU A 22 0.93 -7.23 -10.32
CA LEU A 22 -0.44 -7.46 -9.84
C LEU A 22 -1.49 -6.99 -10.86
N PHE A 23 -1.17 -5.91 -11.58
CA PHE A 23 -2.01 -5.34 -12.63
C PHE A 23 -1.15 -4.93 -13.81
N LYS A 24 -1.77 -4.73 -14.96
CA LYS A 24 -1.08 -4.16 -16.13
C LYS A 24 -0.48 -2.80 -15.76
N PRO A 25 0.81 -2.55 -16.08
CA PRO A 25 1.43 -1.26 -15.83
C PRO A 25 0.61 -0.11 -16.39
N ARG A 26 0.47 0.95 -15.61
CA ARG A 26 -0.19 2.19 -16.03
C ARG A 26 0.84 3.19 -16.49
N LYS A 27 0.44 3.98 -17.49
CA LYS A 27 1.32 4.99 -18.08
C LYS A 27 0.54 6.27 -18.33
N ILE A 28 1.11 7.39 -17.95
CA ILE A 28 0.67 8.71 -18.41
C ILE A 28 1.78 9.32 -19.26
N LYS A 29 1.37 10.06 -20.28
CA LYS A 29 2.29 10.75 -21.18
C LYS A 29 1.68 12.04 -21.69
N LYS A 30 2.47 13.11 -21.67
CA LYS A 30 2.18 14.41 -22.26
C LYS A 30 3.38 14.81 -23.10
N GLY A 31 3.17 15.36 -24.29
CA GLY A 31 4.23 15.79 -25.17
C GLY A 31 5.14 14.67 -25.70
N ASN A 32 6.40 15.00 -25.95
CA ASN A 32 7.42 14.07 -26.42
C ASN A 32 8.70 14.14 -25.57
N PRO A 33 8.66 13.59 -24.35
CA PRO A 33 9.79 13.69 -23.41
C PRO A 33 11.07 13.07 -23.94
N SER A 34 11.00 11.99 -24.69
CA SER A 34 12.20 11.36 -25.27
C SER A 34 12.95 12.28 -26.23
N LYS A 35 12.21 13.02 -27.09
CA LYS A 35 12.81 14.00 -28.02
C LYS A 35 13.36 15.19 -27.23
N LYS A 36 12.63 15.67 -26.25
CA LYS A 36 13.04 16.80 -25.41
C LYS A 36 14.31 16.48 -24.63
N ILE A 37 14.35 15.37 -23.91
CA ILE A 37 15.55 14.92 -23.17
C ILE A 37 16.77 14.81 -24.09
N LYS A 38 16.61 14.20 -25.28
CA LYS A 38 17.72 14.06 -26.25
C LYS A 38 18.27 15.40 -26.74
N ASN A 39 17.39 16.39 -26.87
CA ASN A 39 17.76 17.72 -27.45
C ASN A 39 18.10 18.73 -26.36
N SER A 40 17.91 18.45 -25.10
CA SER A 40 18.24 19.32 -23.97
C SER A 40 19.76 19.46 -23.86
N LYS A 41 20.20 20.63 -23.42
CA LYS A 41 21.62 20.92 -23.22
C LYS A 41 22.26 20.01 -22.19
N TYR A 42 21.51 19.73 -21.11
CA TYR A 42 21.93 18.83 -20.06
C TYR A 42 20.92 17.69 -19.92
N ASN A 43 21.40 16.49 -19.63
CA ASN A 43 20.54 15.37 -19.26
C ASN A 43 21.16 14.55 -18.14
N LEU A 44 20.31 14.02 -17.30
CA LEU A 44 20.68 13.21 -16.15
C LEU A 44 19.81 11.96 -16.11
N LYS A 45 20.41 10.83 -15.72
CA LYS A 45 19.72 9.58 -15.42
C LYS A 45 20.11 9.11 -14.04
N GLY A 46 19.16 8.60 -13.32
CA GLY A 46 19.42 8.08 -11.99
C GLY A 46 18.29 7.20 -11.48
N ASN A 47 18.44 6.78 -10.26
CA ASN A 47 17.41 6.08 -9.53
C ASN A 47 17.40 6.52 -8.07
N PHE A 48 16.23 6.39 -7.47
CA PHE A 48 15.98 6.72 -6.08
C PHE A 48 15.06 5.66 -5.46
N THR A 49 15.33 5.25 -4.24
CA THR A 49 14.50 4.27 -3.52
C THR A 49 13.94 4.87 -2.24
N THR A 50 12.61 4.86 -2.10
CA THR A 50 11.95 5.12 -0.84
C THR A 50 11.72 3.80 -0.13
N GLY A 51 12.21 3.66 1.11
CA GLY A 51 12.06 2.45 1.89
C GLY A 51 10.62 2.20 2.35
N SER A 52 10.36 0.97 2.70
CA SER A 52 9.15 0.58 3.44
C SER A 52 9.17 1.17 4.85
N GLN A 53 7.99 1.48 5.39
CA GLN A 53 7.85 2.00 6.75
C GLN A 53 6.78 1.26 7.53
N GLU A 54 7.09 0.96 8.81
CA GLU A 54 6.15 0.45 9.79
C GLU A 54 5.26 1.57 10.32
N HIS A 55 3.96 1.30 10.49
CA HIS A 55 3.00 2.26 11.07
C HIS A 55 3.30 2.61 12.52
N PHE A 56 3.74 1.62 13.28
CA PHE A 56 4.11 1.71 14.68
C PHE A 56 3.05 2.40 15.55
N TYR A 57 1.78 2.09 15.30
CA TYR A 57 0.67 2.56 16.13
C TYR A 57 0.80 2.00 17.55
N LEU A 58 0.37 2.78 18.56
CA LEU A 58 0.51 2.39 19.97
C LEU A 58 -0.28 1.12 20.29
N GLU A 59 -1.54 1.05 19.87
CA GLU A 59 -2.38 -0.14 19.99
C GLU A 59 -2.17 -1.08 18.81
N GLY A 60 -1.70 -2.31 19.03
CA GLY A 60 -1.60 -3.36 18.00
C GLY A 60 -2.96 -3.79 17.45
N GLN A 61 -2.95 -4.68 16.46
CA GLN A 61 -4.17 -5.26 15.89
C GLN A 61 -4.89 -6.09 16.94
N ALA A 62 -6.17 -5.80 17.17
CA ALA A 62 -6.98 -6.50 18.17
C ALA A 62 -8.44 -6.61 17.73
N ALA A 63 -9.05 -7.73 18.08
CA ALA A 63 -10.49 -7.94 17.93
C ALA A 63 -11.06 -8.77 19.09
N PHE A 64 -12.33 -8.55 19.40
CA PHE A 64 -13.10 -9.33 20.35
C PHE A 64 -14.49 -9.57 19.77
N VAL A 65 -14.90 -10.82 19.65
CA VAL A 65 -16.18 -11.21 19.06
C VAL A 65 -17.02 -11.98 20.05
N ILE A 66 -18.28 -11.58 20.20
CA ILE A 66 -19.27 -12.19 21.06
C ILE A 66 -20.37 -12.75 20.15
N PRO A 67 -20.57 -14.09 20.12
CA PRO A 67 -21.71 -14.68 19.43
C PRO A 67 -23.01 -14.30 20.17
N LYS A 68 -24.07 -14.06 19.41
CA LYS A 68 -25.39 -13.71 19.86
C LYS A 68 -26.39 -14.75 19.34
N GLU A 69 -27.65 -14.64 19.75
CA GLU A 69 -28.75 -15.46 19.23
C GLU A 69 -28.90 -15.27 17.69
N ASP A 70 -29.52 -16.24 17.05
CA ASP A 70 -29.84 -16.25 15.62
C ASP A 70 -28.61 -16.02 14.71
N ASP A 71 -27.47 -16.62 15.07
CA ASP A 71 -26.19 -16.47 14.34
C ASP A 71 -25.72 -15.02 14.18
N ASN A 72 -26.16 -14.10 15.03
CA ASN A 72 -25.68 -12.73 15.06
C ASN A 72 -24.35 -12.63 15.83
N PHE A 73 -23.57 -11.60 15.51
CA PHE A 73 -22.27 -11.36 16.15
C PHE A 73 -22.09 -9.88 16.52
N LEU A 74 -21.60 -9.66 17.74
CA LEU A 74 -21.08 -8.36 18.17
C LEU A 74 -19.55 -8.40 18.09
N VAL A 75 -18.97 -7.50 17.30
CA VAL A 75 -17.54 -7.44 16.98
C VAL A 75 -16.96 -6.13 17.48
N TYR A 76 -16.04 -6.18 18.40
CA TYR A 76 -15.16 -5.06 18.72
C TYR A 76 -13.85 -5.25 17.97
N SER A 77 -13.43 -4.25 17.21
CA SER A 77 -12.19 -4.33 16.41
C SER A 77 -11.43 -3.00 16.42
N SER A 78 -10.12 -3.07 16.51
CA SER A 78 -9.26 -1.90 16.31
C SER A 78 -9.08 -1.66 14.81
N THR A 79 -10.13 -1.20 14.14
CA THR A 79 -10.15 -0.99 12.68
C THR A 79 -10.48 0.47 12.34
N GLN A 80 -9.89 0.97 11.24
CA GLN A 80 -10.27 2.25 10.62
C GLN A 80 -11.50 2.11 9.72
N HIS A 81 -11.95 0.86 9.43
CA HIS A 81 -12.99 0.58 8.44
C HIS A 81 -14.03 -0.45 8.96
N PRO A 82 -14.88 -0.04 9.93
CA PRO A 82 -15.86 -0.97 10.53
C PRO A 82 -16.83 -1.56 9.53
N SER A 83 -17.26 -0.80 8.52
CA SER A 83 -18.21 -1.28 7.51
C SER A 83 -17.65 -2.40 6.65
N GLU A 84 -16.37 -2.35 6.27
CA GLU A 84 -15.74 -3.41 5.50
C GLU A 84 -15.46 -4.64 6.37
N THR A 85 -15.07 -4.45 7.64
CA THR A 85 -14.98 -5.53 8.62
C THR A 85 -16.30 -6.29 8.73
N GLN A 86 -17.43 -5.57 8.84
CA GLN A 86 -18.78 -6.12 8.84
C GLN A 86 -19.06 -6.95 7.59
N GLN A 87 -18.82 -6.38 6.42
CA GLN A 87 -19.10 -7.02 5.13
C GLN A 87 -18.27 -8.28 4.93
N LEU A 88 -17.00 -8.28 5.31
CA LEU A 88 -16.11 -9.42 5.15
C LEU A 88 -16.47 -10.57 6.08
N ILE A 89 -16.83 -10.29 7.34
CA ILE A 89 -17.32 -11.32 8.26
C ILE A 89 -18.65 -11.90 7.76
N ALA A 90 -19.58 -11.07 7.33
CA ALA A 90 -20.84 -11.50 6.75
C ALA A 90 -20.64 -12.37 5.51
N LYS A 91 -19.76 -11.97 4.60
CA LYS A 91 -19.38 -12.74 3.41
C LYS A 91 -18.74 -14.08 3.77
N MET A 92 -17.85 -14.12 4.75
CA MET A 92 -17.19 -15.34 5.23
C MET A 92 -18.21 -16.37 5.73
N PHE A 93 -19.29 -15.90 6.37
CA PHE A 93 -20.36 -16.76 6.90
C PHE A 93 -21.53 -16.97 5.93
N ASN A 94 -21.49 -16.35 4.75
CA ASN A 94 -22.62 -16.31 3.82
C ASN A 94 -23.91 -15.78 4.48
N GLN A 95 -23.78 -14.71 5.24
CA GLN A 95 -24.85 -14.06 6.00
C GLN A 95 -25.12 -12.64 5.49
N LYS A 96 -26.25 -12.07 5.94
CA LYS A 96 -26.56 -10.64 5.70
C LYS A 96 -25.67 -9.77 6.58
N SER A 97 -25.26 -8.59 6.08
CA SER A 97 -24.39 -7.67 6.83
C SER A 97 -24.99 -7.21 8.16
N ASN A 98 -26.33 -7.10 8.26
CA ASN A 98 -27.02 -6.71 9.49
C ASN A 98 -26.95 -7.76 10.62
N SER A 99 -26.52 -9.00 10.33
CA SER A 99 -26.24 -10.01 11.37
C SER A 99 -24.92 -9.74 12.10
N ILE A 100 -24.08 -8.85 11.58
CA ILE A 100 -22.78 -8.51 12.14
C ILE A 100 -22.82 -7.05 12.62
N ASN A 101 -22.72 -6.84 13.92
CA ASN A 101 -22.59 -5.50 14.50
C ASN A 101 -21.13 -5.22 14.85
N VAL A 102 -20.52 -4.23 14.20
CA VAL A 102 -19.11 -3.86 14.44
C VAL A 102 -19.05 -2.56 15.21
N GLU A 103 -18.46 -2.58 16.37
CA GLU A 103 -18.24 -1.41 17.22
C GLU A 103 -16.76 -1.03 17.28
N VAL A 104 -16.47 0.25 17.00
CA VAL A 104 -15.16 0.86 17.16
C VAL A 104 -15.31 2.10 18.04
N ARG A 105 -15.06 1.96 19.32
CA ARG A 105 -15.21 3.07 20.29
C ARG A 105 -14.05 4.05 20.21
N ARG A 106 -12.83 3.53 20.27
CA ARG A 106 -11.57 4.26 20.23
C ARG A 106 -10.52 3.37 19.59
N ILE A 107 -9.56 3.98 18.89
CA ILE A 107 -8.44 3.27 18.28
C ILE A 107 -7.15 3.99 18.66
N GLY A 108 -6.16 3.23 19.10
CA GLY A 108 -4.86 3.73 19.57
C GLY A 108 -3.87 3.96 18.42
N GLY A 109 -4.30 4.70 17.40
CA GLY A 109 -3.57 4.93 16.15
C GLY A 109 -3.90 3.90 15.09
N GLY A 110 -3.71 4.29 13.83
CA GLY A 110 -3.96 3.43 12.67
C GLY A 110 -3.09 3.83 11.49
N PHE A 111 -3.10 5.12 11.13
CA PHE A 111 -2.27 5.72 10.07
C PHE A 111 -2.37 5.02 8.70
N GLY A 112 -3.46 4.26 8.45
CA GLY A 112 -3.66 3.40 7.29
C GLY A 112 -3.41 1.91 7.56
N GLY A 113 -2.65 1.53 8.60
CA GLY A 113 -2.32 0.14 8.91
C GLY A 113 -3.48 -0.69 9.48
N LYS A 114 -4.58 -0.04 9.81
CA LYS A 114 -5.82 -0.68 10.30
C LYS A 114 -7.00 -0.45 9.33
N GLU A 115 -6.72 -0.11 8.08
CA GLU A 115 -7.75 0.17 7.09
C GLU A 115 -8.29 -1.13 6.46
N THR A 116 -7.41 -2.06 6.12
CA THR A 116 -7.76 -3.31 5.42
C THR A 116 -7.33 -4.58 6.17
N ASN A 117 -6.79 -4.47 7.38
CA ASN A 117 -6.39 -5.65 8.16
C ASN A 117 -7.56 -6.21 8.99
N PHE A 118 -8.39 -7.02 8.35
CA PHE A 118 -9.56 -7.65 8.97
C PHE A 118 -9.28 -9.05 9.53
N MET A 119 -8.08 -9.56 9.37
CA MET A 119 -7.71 -10.94 9.70
C MET A 119 -8.02 -11.27 11.16
N THR A 120 -7.65 -10.41 12.11
CA THR A 120 -7.91 -10.63 13.54
C THR A 120 -9.40 -10.74 13.84
N ALA A 121 -10.22 -9.88 13.26
CA ALA A 121 -11.69 -9.90 13.44
C ALA A 121 -12.31 -11.15 12.79
N CYS A 122 -11.89 -11.53 11.59
CA CYS A 122 -12.37 -12.72 10.91
C CYS A 122 -12.01 -14.01 11.65
N ILE A 123 -10.78 -14.12 12.16
CA ILE A 123 -10.34 -15.27 12.97
C ILE A 123 -11.17 -15.37 14.26
N CYS A 124 -11.35 -14.26 14.99
CA CYS A 124 -12.18 -14.23 16.19
C CYS A 124 -13.62 -14.65 15.88
N ALA A 125 -14.20 -14.13 14.80
CA ALA A 125 -15.58 -14.47 14.41
C ALA A 125 -15.72 -15.95 14.06
N LEU A 126 -14.76 -16.51 13.30
CA LEU A 126 -14.77 -17.94 12.96
C LEU A 126 -14.68 -18.83 14.20
N LEU A 127 -13.78 -18.50 15.13
CA LEU A 127 -13.63 -19.25 16.37
C LEU A 127 -14.86 -19.10 17.28
N ALA A 128 -15.41 -17.88 17.40
CA ALA A 128 -16.62 -17.63 18.17
C ALA A 128 -17.82 -18.44 17.63
N LYS A 129 -17.97 -18.50 16.30
CA LYS A 129 -19.01 -19.33 15.66
C LYS A 129 -18.81 -20.82 15.95
N LYS A 130 -17.58 -21.32 15.89
CA LYS A 130 -17.27 -22.73 16.13
C LYS A 130 -17.44 -23.16 17.59
N THR A 131 -17.12 -22.30 18.53
CA THR A 131 -17.11 -22.62 19.96
C THR A 131 -18.38 -22.21 20.69
N GLY A 132 -19.19 -21.32 20.10
CA GLY A 132 -20.33 -20.70 20.80
C GLY A 132 -19.89 -19.77 21.94
N GLN A 133 -18.62 -19.42 22.06
CA GLN A 133 -18.06 -18.63 23.15
C GLN A 133 -17.45 -17.31 22.63
N PRO A 134 -17.40 -16.26 23.47
CA PRO A 134 -16.66 -15.04 23.15
C PRO A 134 -15.19 -15.34 22.91
N VAL A 135 -14.61 -14.75 21.84
CA VAL A 135 -13.21 -14.93 21.45
C VAL A 135 -12.51 -13.58 21.31
N LYS A 136 -11.34 -13.47 21.90
CA LYS A 136 -10.45 -12.31 21.77
C LYS A 136 -9.12 -12.72 21.15
N LEU A 137 -8.66 -11.95 20.17
CA LEU A 137 -7.31 -12.04 19.60
C LEU A 137 -6.66 -10.66 19.65
N ARG A 138 -5.46 -10.62 20.11
CA ARG A 138 -4.58 -9.45 20.03
C ARG A 138 -3.23 -9.94 19.55
N LEU A 139 -2.70 -9.33 18.47
CA LEU A 139 -1.32 -9.55 18.07
C LEU A 139 -0.39 -8.87 19.07
N ASP A 140 0.69 -9.55 19.45
CA ASP A 140 1.79 -8.85 20.11
C ASP A 140 2.53 -7.94 19.10
N ARG A 141 3.50 -7.17 19.58
CA ARG A 141 4.16 -6.18 18.73
C ARG A 141 5.01 -6.83 17.63
N ASP A 142 5.66 -7.93 17.94
CA ASP A 142 6.55 -8.62 17.02
C ASP A 142 5.73 -9.30 15.91
N ASP A 143 4.66 -9.98 16.27
CA ASP A 143 3.72 -10.58 15.32
C ASP A 143 3.05 -9.51 14.42
N ASP A 144 2.63 -8.39 15.01
CA ASP A 144 2.02 -7.29 14.26
C ASP A 144 3.00 -6.73 13.21
N ILE A 145 4.26 -6.52 13.60
CA ILE A 145 5.32 -6.05 12.68
C ILE A 145 5.61 -7.06 11.57
N ILE A 146 5.55 -8.36 11.85
CA ILE A 146 5.89 -9.40 10.86
C ILE A 146 4.72 -9.68 9.91
N LEU A 147 3.50 -9.75 10.44
CA LEU A 147 2.33 -10.27 9.71
C LEU A 147 1.57 -9.20 8.95
N THR A 148 1.64 -7.93 9.38
CA THR A 148 0.83 -6.85 8.80
C THR A 148 1.55 -6.11 7.68
N GLY A 149 0.77 -5.47 6.81
CA GLY A 149 1.28 -4.68 5.69
C GLY A 149 2.00 -3.41 6.13
N LYS A 150 2.93 -2.96 5.30
CA LYS A 150 3.76 -1.77 5.49
C LYS A 150 3.50 -0.75 4.39
N ARG A 151 4.06 0.46 4.52
CA ARG A 151 4.15 1.40 3.40
C ARG A 151 4.84 0.72 2.22
N HIS A 152 4.29 0.89 1.03
CA HIS A 152 4.93 0.43 -0.20
C HIS A 152 6.32 1.05 -0.35
N GLU A 153 7.32 0.20 -0.52
CA GLU A 153 8.63 0.58 -0.99
C GLU A 153 8.57 0.89 -2.48
N PHE A 154 9.20 1.98 -2.92
CA PHE A 154 9.28 2.36 -4.34
C PHE A 154 10.72 2.45 -4.82
N LEU A 155 10.97 1.95 -6.02
CA LEU A 155 12.11 2.27 -6.84
C LEU A 155 11.63 3.23 -7.93
N SER A 156 12.24 4.39 -8.01
CA SER A 156 12.02 5.40 -9.05
C SER A 156 13.25 5.49 -9.91
N GLU A 157 13.14 5.15 -11.19
CA GLU A 157 14.20 5.32 -12.18
C GLU A 157 13.82 6.49 -13.06
N TYR A 158 14.73 7.44 -13.29
CA TYR A 158 14.41 8.67 -14.02
C TYR A 158 15.42 9.03 -15.11
N GLU A 159 14.92 9.72 -16.12
CA GLU A 159 15.68 10.45 -17.11
C GLU A 159 15.11 11.87 -17.21
N VAL A 160 15.94 12.89 -17.09
CA VAL A 160 15.55 14.29 -17.17
C VAL A 160 16.44 15.06 -18.10
N GLY A 161 15.85 15.94 -18.91
CA GLY A 161 16.57 16.93 -19.73
C GLY A 161 16.23 18.35 -19.27
N PHE A 162 17.22 19.22 -19.15
CA PHE A 162 17.05 20.59 -18.67
C PHE A 162 18.01 21.57 -19.36
N ASN A 163 17.71 22.87 -19.26
CA ASN A 163 18.48 23.96 -19.84
C ASN A 163 19.42 24.66 -18.84
N ASP A 164 20.06 25.75 -19.23
CA ASP A 164 21.00 26.52 -18.40
C ASP A 164 20.35 27.18 -17.18
N GLU A 165 19.06 27.50 -17.28
CA GLU A 165 18.26 28.06 -16.17
C GLU A 165 17.74 26.99 -15.22
N GLY A 166 18.04 25.71 -15.46
CA GLY A 166 17.52 24.58 -14.67
C GLY A 166 16.07 24.19 -14.96
N ILE A 167 15.47 24.74 -16.03
CA ILE A 167 14.10 24.42 -16.43
C ILE A 167 14.06 23.02 -17.03
N ILE A 168 13.17 22.16 -16.50
CA ILE A 168 12.94 20.82 -17.01
C ILE A 168 12.22 20.89 -18.36
N GLU A 169 12.89 20.44 -19.42
CA GLU A 169 12.35 20.39 -20.78
C GLU A 169 11.68 19.04 -21.09
N GLY A 170 12.13 17.96 -20.44
CA GLY A 170 11.54 16.64 -20.59
C GLY A 170 11.87 15.74 -19.41
N LEU A 171 10.90 14.94 -18.99
CA LEU A 171 11.02 14.04 -17.84
C LEU A 171 10.42 12.67 -18.14
N LYS A 172 11.18 11.62 -17.82
CA LYS A 172 10.67 10.25 -17.78
C LYS A 172 10.91 9.65 -16.41
N ILE A 173 9.89 9.03 -15.84
CA ILE A 173 10.01 8.31 -14.57
C ILE A 173 9.37 6.93 -14.71
N ASN A 174 10.07 5.92 -14.21
CA ASN A 174 9.56 4.57 -14.05
C ASN A 174 9.44 4.25 -12.56
N LEU A 175 8.21 4.25 -12.04
CA LEU A 175 7.90 3.91 -10.66
C LEU A 175 7.68 2.40 -10.55
N SER A 176 8.30 1.77 -9.58
CA SER A 176 8.13 0.34 -9.32
C SER A 176 7.95 0.10 -7.83
N SER A 177 6.74 -0.31 -7.44
CA SER A 177 6.39 -0.52 -6.04
C SER A 177 6.45 -1.99 -5.64
N ASN A 178 6.86 -2.24 -4.41
CA ASN A 178 6.78 -3.55 -3.78
C ASN A 178 5.39 -3.73 -3.13
N CYS A 179 4.51 -4.50 -3.77
CA CYS A 179 3.12 -4.64 -3.35
C CYS A 179 2.87 -5.85 -2.44
N GLY A 180 3.81 -6.80 -2.39
CA GLY A 180 3.59 -8.07 -1.71
C GLY A 180 2.79 -9.06 -2.54
N MET A 181 2.17 -10.05 -1.87
CA MET A 181 1.56 -11.20 -2.54
C MET A 181 0.16 -10.94 -3.10
N SER A 182 -0.54 -9.92 -2.64
CA SER A 182 -1.91 -9.59 -3.07
C SER A 182 -2.11 -8.07 -3.26
N PRO A 183 -3.15 -7.64 -3.98
CA PRO A 183 -3.30 -6.23 -4.36
C PRO A 183 -3.62 -5.29 -3.20
N ASP A 184 -4.47 -5.67 -2.25
CA ASP A 184 -4.99 -4.77 -1.21
C ASP A 184 -5.32 -3.37 -1.78
N LEU A 185 -4.80 -2.30 -1.20
CA LEU A 185 -4.94 -0.91 -1.67
C LEU A 185 -3.84 -0.47 -2.66
N SER A 186 -2.98 -1.41 -3.11
CA SER A 186 -1.82 -1.08 -3.94
C SER A 186 -2.16 -0.32 -5.21
N ALA A 187 -3.30 -0.62 -5.86
CA ALA A 187 -3.70 0.07 -7.08
C ALA A 187 -3.92 1.57 -6.82
N ALA A 188 -4.73 1.92 -5.83
CA ALA A 188 -5.05 3.30 -5.49
C ALA A 188 -3.83 4.09 -4.98
N ILE A 189 -2.96 3.44 -4.19
CA ILE A 189 -1.72 4.03 -3.69
C ILE A 189 -0.77 4.36 -4.83
N ASN A 190 -0.61 3.45 -5.77
CA ASN A 190 0.26 3.64 -6.92
C ASN A 190 -0.29 4.67 -7.90
N GLU A 191 -1.61 4.73 -8.09
CA GLU A 191 -2.25 5.77 -8.88
C GLU A 191 -2.02 7.15 -8.28
N ARG A 192 -2.15 7.26 -6.96
CA ARG A 192 -1.86 8.52 -6.29
C ARG A 192 -0.40 8.92 -6.41
N ALA A 193 0.55 8.00 -6.30
CA ALA A 193 1.96 8.28 -6.55
C ALA A 193 2.19 8.78 -7.99
N LEU A 194 1.57 8.13 -8.96
CA LEU A 194 1.62 8.50 -10.38
C LEU A 194 1.10 9.92 -10.64
N LEU A 195 -0.03 10.29 -9.99
CA LEU A 195 -0.69 11.59 -10.17
C LEU A 195 -0.08 12.74 -9.35
N HIS A 196 0.85 12.43 -8.43
CA HIS A 196 1.57 13.44 -7.63
C HIS A 196 3.03 13.59 -8.04
N ILE A 197 3.41 12.99 -9.18
CA ILE A 197 4.81 12.94 -9.61
C ILE A 197 5.36 14.29 -10.04
N ASP A 198 4.52 15.16 -10.56
CA ASP A 198 4.93 16.50 -10.97
C ASP A 198 4.83 17.52 -9.82
N ASN A 199 4.29 17.13 -8.67
CA ASN A 199 4.10 17.95 -7.48
C ASN A 199 3.54 19.35 -7.84
N ALA A 200 4.27 20.41 -7.56
CA ALA A 200 3.90 21.81 -7.87
C ALA A 200 4.57 22.33 -9.17
N TYR A 201 5.29 21.47 -9.88
CA TYR A 201 6.05 21.87 -11.07
C TYR A 201 5.20 21.76 -12.35
N TYR A 202 5.35 22.71 -13.25
CA TYR A 202 4.82 22.58 -14.59
C TYR A 202 5.85 21.91 -15.50
N ILE A 203 5.53 20.70 -15.97
CA ILE A 203 6.37 19.93 -16.88
C ILE A 203 5.59 19.72 -18.19
N SER A 204 6.08 20.30 -19.28
CA SER A 204 5.39 20.26 -20.58
C SER A 204 5.45 18.88 -21.23
N ASP A 205 6.58 18.19 -21.08
CA ASP A 205 6.87 16.92 -21.73
C ASP A 205 7.27 15.87 -20.69
N ILE A 206 6.31 15.03 -20.30
CA ILE A 206 6.47 14.04 -19.24
C ILE A 206 5.95 12.67 -19.66
N GLU A 207 6.63 11.61 -19.23
CA GLU A 207 6.17 10.24 -19.33
C GLU A 207 6.44 9.52 -18.00
N VAL A 208 5.41 8.99 -17.39
CA VAL A 208 5.52 8.20 -16.15
C VAL A 208 4.90 6.84 -16.35
N THR A 209 5.66 5.79 -16.01
CA THR A 209 5.18 4.41 -15.98
C THR A 209 5.13 3.94 -14.54
N ASN A 210 4.11 3.18 -14.17
CA ASN A 210 3.92 2.68 -12.82
C ASN A 210 3.70 1.16 -12.82
N ASN A 211 4.59 0.43 -12.14
CA ASN A 211 4.63 -1.02 -12.06
C ASN A 211 4.33 -1.48 -10.64
N LEU A 212 3.29 -2.28 -10.48
CA LEU A 212 2.89 -2.84 -9.19
C LEU A 212 3.48 -4.26 -9.07
N CYS A 213 4.68 -4.37 -8.50
CA CYS A 213 5.42 -5.62 -8.44
C CYS A 213 4.78 -6.59 -7.45
N LYS A 214 4.44 -7.80 -7.92
CA LYS A 214 4.01 -8.91 -7.09
C LYS A 214 5.24 -9.59 -6.51
N THR A 215 5.28 -9.73 -5.18
CA THR A 215 6.41 -10.30 -4.44
C THR A 215 5.94 -11.28 -3.37
N ASN A 216 6.87 -11.93 -2.67
CA ASN A 216 6.56 -12.95 -1.65
C ASN A 216 6.53 -12.43 -0.21
N ILE A 217 6.44 -11.12 -0.03
CA ILE A 217 6.29 -10.52 1.31
C ILE A 217 4.81 -10.36 1.67
N PRO A 218 4.46 -10.12 2.96
CA PRO A 218 3.13 -9.67 3.34
C PRO A 218 2.68 -8.49 2.48
N THR A 219 1.40 -8.45 2.16
CA THR A 219 0.84 -7.42 1.29
C THR A 219 1.06 -6.02 1.87
N SER A 220 1.71 -5.15 1.11
CA SER A 220 1.85 -3.74 1.47
C SER A 220 0.49 -3.06 1.49
N THR A 221 0.30 -2.11 2.40
CA THR A 221 -1.00 -1.47 2.62
C THR A 221 -0.90 0.06 2.70
N ALA A 222 -2.02 0.71 2.97
CA ALA A 222 -2.09 2.14 3.18
C ALA A 222 -1.15 2.59 4.32
N PHE A 223 -0.49 3.70 4.10
CA PHE A 223 0.22 4.44 5.14
C PHE A 223 0.08 5.94 4.86
N ARG A 224 -0.03 6.73 5.91
CA ARG A 224 -0.22 8.20 5.90
C ARG A 224 0.48 8.88 4.71
N GLY A 225 -0.29 9.61 3.89
CA GLY A 225 0.16 10.17 2.61
C GLY A 225 -0.20 9.32 1.39
N PHE A 226 -0.51 8.02 1.57
CA PHE A 226 -1.18 7.13 0.61
C PHE A 226 -0.62 7.21 -0.82
N GLY A 227 0.69 7.05 -0.99
CA GLY A 227 1.35 7.12 -2.31
C GLY A 227 1.82 8.52 -2.74
N GLY A 228 1.16 9.59 -2.27
CA GLY A 228 1.57 10.96 -2.59
C GLY A 228 3.01 11.24 -2.19
N ASN A 229 3.42 10.82 -0.99
CA ASN A 229 4.79 10.99 -0.49
C ASN A 229 5.83 10.38 -1.43
N GLN A 230 5.59 9.17 -1.93
CA GLN A 230 6.54 8.47 -2.80
C GLN A 230 6.65 9.15 -4.17
N GLY A 231 5.51 9.63 -4.73
CA GLY A 231 5.51 10.41 -5.97
C GLY A 231 6.26 11.73 -5.80
N MET A 232 5.94 12.48 -4.75
CA MET A 232 6.60 13.77 -4.47
C MET A 232 8.10 13.61 -4.20
N MET A 233 8.51 12.62 -3.42
CA MET A 233 9.94 12.35 -3.17
C MET A 233 10.70 11.97 -4.42
N ALA A 234 10.07 11.39 -5.43
CA ALA A 234 10.73 11.02 -6.67
C ALA A 234 11.08 12.24 -7.55
N ILE A 235 10.30 13.31 -7.47
CA ILE A 235 10.59 14.55 -8.23
C ILE A 235 11.50 15.51 -7.45
N GLU A 236 11.47 15.46 -6.12
CA GLU A 236 12.27 16.34 -5.26
C GLU A 236 13.71 15.82 -5.03
N ASN A 237 14.05 14.62 -5.49
CA ASN A 237 15.37 14.02 -5.37
C ASN A 237 16.28 14.53 -6.49
#